data_899474fd22a9be7e1a3ac173ce416a96
#
_entry.id   899474fd22a9be7e1a3ac173ce416a96
#
_cell.length_a   1.000
_cell.length_b   1.000
_cell.length_c   1.000
_cell.angle_alpha   90.00
_cell.angle_beta   90.00
_cell.angle_gamma   90.00
#
_symmetry.space_group_name_H-M   'P 1'
#
loop_
_entity.id
_entity.type
_entity.pdbx_description
1 polymer ?
#
loop_
_entity_poly.entity_id
_entity_poly.type
_entity_poly.pdbx_seq_one_letter_code
_entity_poly.pdbx_strand_id
1 'polypeptide(L)'
;MIHSLFIVNSGGEVFLEKHWRSVVSRSVCEYFLDAQRAAPYDVPPVIATPHYYLITVQRDTVSLVAACKQEVPPLFVIEFLHRVVDTFQDYFGDCSESVIKDNYVVVYELLDEMLDNGFPLATESNILKELIKPPNILRTIANTVTGKSNVSTTLPSGQLSAIPWRRSGVRYTNNEAYFDVIEEVDAIIDKSGSTVFAEIQGYIDCCIKLSGMPDLTLSFMNPRLFDDVSFHPCVRFKRWEAERLLSFIPPDGNFRLMSYHISSQSVVAIPIYIRHNFSIKTGEQGRLDLTIGPRNTLGRTVDKVKLELTMPRCVLNCLLTPNQGKYTFDSVSKTLSWDVGRIDVSKLPNIRGSVSITPGTTNIDANPSVNVQFQISQLAVSGLKVNRLDMYGEKYKPFKGVKYLTKAGKFQVRM
;
A
#
# COMPACT_ATOMS: atom_id res chain seq x y z
N MET A 1 -3.16 -25.64 0.27
CA MET A 1 -2.69 -25.35 -1.10
C MET A 1 -3.78 -24.68 -1.88
N ILE A 2 -3.45 -23.69 -2.71
CA ILE A 2 -4.39 -22.93 -3.53
C ILE A 2 -4.89 -23.84 -4.65
N HIS A 3 -6.19 -24.05 -4.74
CA HIS A 3 -6.82 -24.85 -5.80
C HIS A 3 -7.22 -23.97 -6.98
N SER A 4 -7.83 -22.83 -6.66
CA SER A 4 -8.34 -21.90 -7.66
C SER A 4 -8.24 -20.47 -7.16
N LEU A 5 -8.11 -19.54 -8.09
CA LEU A 5 -8.20 -18.11 -7.86
C LEU A 5 -9.36 -17.56 -8.69
N PHE A 6 -10.17 -16.74 -8.07
CA PHE A 6 -11.23 -15.97 -8.69
C PHE A 6 -10.93 -14.49 -8.51
N ILE A 7 -11.14 -13.70 -9.55
CA ILE A 7 -11.10 -12.24 -9.48
C ILE A 7 -12.51 -11.71 -9.69
N VAL A 8 -12.99 -10.98 -8.69
CA VAL A 8 -14.36 -10.49 -8.57
C VAL A 8 -14.35 -8.97 -8.65
N ASN A 9 -15.24 -8.38 -9.43
CA ASN A 9 -15.40 -6.93 -9.52
C ASN A 9 -16.25 -6.37 -8.36
N SER A 10 -16.34 -5.05 -8.28
CA SER A 10 -17.15 -4.37 -7.26
C SER A 10 -18.66 -4.68 -7.37
N GLY A 11 -19.14 -5.12 -8.53
CA GLY A 11 -20.53 -5.58 -8.76
C GLY A 11 -20.79 -7.02 -8.29
N GLY A 12 -19.75 -7.74 -7.87
CA GLY A 12 -19.86 -9.14 -7.43
C GLY A 12 -19.77 -10.16 -8.57
N GLU A 13 -19.38 -9.74 -9.78
CA GLU A 13 -19.20 -10.63 -10.92
C GLU A 13 -17.79 -11.24 -10.91
N VAL A 14 -17.69 -12.57 -11.04
CA VAL A 14 -16.42 -13.26 -11.26
C VAL A 14 -16.07 -13.12 -12.75
N PHE A 15 -15.12 -12.23 -13.06
CA PHE A 15 -14.74 -11.97 -14.45
C PHE A 15 -13.45 -12.68 -14.88
N LEU A 16 -12.68 -13.23 -13.93
CA LEU A 16 -11.53 -14.10 -14.22
C LEU A 16 -11.44 -15.22 -13.21
N GLU A 17 -11.13 -16.42 -13.67
CA GLU A 17 -10.89 -17.60 -12.84
C GLU A 17 -9.70 -18.40 -13.35
N LYS A 18 -8.90 -18.96 -12.42
CA LYS A 18 -7.79 -19.85 -12.72
C LYS A 18 -7.81 -21.05 -11.79
N HIS A 19 -7.60 -22.23 -12.34
CA HIS A 19 -7.57 -23.48 -11.59
C HIS A 19 -6.22 -24.18 -11.80
N TRP A 20 -5.56 -24.63 -10.73
CA TRP A 20 -4.26 -25.30 -10.78
C TRP A 20 -4.33 -26.77 -10.38
N ARG A 21 -5.24 -27.15 -9.47
CA ARG A 21 -5.37 -28.52 -8.97
C ARG A 21 -6.67 -29.19 -9.33
N SER A 22 -7.77 -28.53 -9.06
CA SER A 22 -9.11 -29.03 -9.38
C SER A 22 -10.00 -27.86 -9.73
N VAL A 23 -10.94 -28.09 -10.61
CA VAL A 23 -11.94 -27.08 -10.94
C VAL A 23 -12.84 -26.88 -9.71
N VAL A 24 -12.96 -25.64 -9.30
CA VAL A 24 -13.83 -25.19 -8.22
C VAL A 24 -14.96 -24.37 -8.87
N SER A 25 -16.21 -24.66 -8.52
CA SER A 25 -17.35 -23.90 -9.06
C SER A 25 -17.30 -22.45 -8.63
N ARG A 26 -17.68 -21.55 -9.55
CA ARG A 26 -17.86 -20.09 -9.24
C ARG A 26 -18.84 -19.84 -8.11
N SER A 27 -19.80 -20.74 -7.88
CA SER A 27 -20.77 -20.63 -6.78
C SER A 27 -20.12 -20.53 -5.41
N VAL A 28 -18.86 -20.96 -5.26
CA VAL A 28 -18.13 -20.79 -4.01
C VAL A 28 -17.91 -19.31 -3.66
N CYS A 29 -17.87 -18.42 -4.64
CA CYS A 29 -17.73 -16.99 -4.43
C CYS A 29 -18.98 -16.35 -3.82
N GLU A 30 -20.15 -17.03 -3.81
CA GLU A 30 -21.36 -16.53 -3.16
C GLU A 30 -21.15 -16.34 -1.65
N TYR A 31 -20.38 -17.22 -1.01
CA TYR A 31 -20.01 -17.07 0.40
C TYR A 31 -19.19 -15.79 0.66
N PHE A 32 -18.31 -15.43 -0.27
CA PHE A 32 -17.57 -14.15 -0.19
C PHE A 32 -18.52 -12.97 -0.39
N LEU A 33 -19.40 -13.04 -1.37
CA LEU A 33 -20.37 -11.97 -1.67
C LEU A 33 -21.35 -11.75 -0.52
N ASP A 34 -21.78 -12.82 0.15
CA ASP A 34 -22.66 -12.74 1.31
C ASP A 34 -21.93 -12.08 2.50
N ALA A 35 -20.66 -12.44 2.74
CA ALA A 35 -19.84 -11.80 3.75
C ALA A 35 -19.61 -10.29 3.43
N GLN A 36 -19.39 -9.97 2.17
CA GLN A 36 -19.24 -8.58 1.70
C GLN A 36 -20.54 -7.77 1.88
N ARG A 37 -21.70 -8.35 1.59
CA ARG A 37 -23.00 -7.70 1.80
C ARG A 37 -23.27 -7.47 3.30
N ALA A 38 -22.89 -8.44 4.16
CA ALA A 38 -23.06 -8.33 5.61
C ALA A 38 -22.16 -7.26 6.23
N ALA A 39 -20.92 -7.12 5.76
CA ALA A 39 -19.93 -6.17 6.29
C ALA A 39 -19.09 -5.57 5.12
N PRO A 40 -19.61 -4.55 4.40
CA PRO A 40 -18.96 -4.03 3.18
C PRO A 40 -17.56 -3.44 3.41
N TYR A 41 -17.28 -2.98 4.63
CA TYR A 41 -16.00 -2.32 5.00
C TYR A 41 -15.09 -3.21 5.85
N ASP A 42 -15.55 -4.40 6.23
CA ASP A 42 -14.82 -5.31 7.14
C ASP A 42 -15.08 -6.77 6.75
N VAL A 43 -14.77 -7.09 5.49
CA VAL A 43 -14.91 -8.47 4.99
C VAL A 43 -13.83 -9.34 5.63
N PRO A 44 -14.21 -10.46 6.27
CA PRO A 44 -13.21 -11.36 6.83
C PRO A 44 -12.22 -11.83 5.77
N PRO A 45 -10.91 -11.76 6.03
CA PRO A 45 -9.91 -12.21 5.08
C PRO A 45 -9.91 -13.74 4.88
N VAL A 46 -10.52 -14.48 5.80
CA VAL A 46 -10.70 -15.93 5.74
C VAL A 46 -12.16 -16.29 5.97
N ILE A 47 -12.76 -16.98 5.03
CA ILE A 47 -14.15 -17.41 5.08
C ILE A 47 -14.19 -18.94 4.98
N ALA A 48 -14.67 -19.61 6.01
CA ALA A 48 -14.87 -21.06 6.00
C ALA A 48 -16.19 -21.40 5.30
N THR A 49 -16.12 -22.32 4.35
CA THR A 49 -17.30 -22.90 3.67
C THR A 49 -17.36 -24.40 3.94
N PRO A 50 -18.44 -25.11 3.62
CA PRO A 50 -18.53 -26.55 3.87
C PRO A 50 -17.41 -27.37 3.20
N HIS A 51 -16.84 -26.90 2.09
CA HIS A 51 -15.88 -27.66 1.30
C HIS A 51 -14.55 -26.94 1.04
N TYR A 52 -14.48 -25.63 1.33
CA TYR A 52 -13.33 -24.78 1.02
C TYR A 52 -13.10 -23.73 2.08
N TYR A 53 -11.86 -23.33 2.24
CA TYR A 53 -11.47 -22.08 2.89
C TYR A 53 -11.22 -21.04 1.79
N LEU A 54 -11.95 -19.94 1.84
CA LEU A 54 -11.73 -18.81 0.95
C LEU A 54 -10.84 -17.80 1.66
N ILE A 55 -9.76 -17.43 0.99
CA ILE A 55 -8.82 -16.43 1.49
C ILE A 55 -8.85 -15.27 0.52
N THR A 56 -9.09 -14.06 1.03
CA THR A 56 -9.45 -12.92 0.20
C THR A 56 -8.56 -11.72 0.43
N VAL A 57 -8.25 -11.00 -0.66
CA VAL A 57 -7.58 -9.70 -0.64
C VAL A 57 -8.37 -8.76 -1.52
N GLN A 58 -8.75 -7.60 -0.98
CA GLN A 58 -9.44 -6.55 -1.72
C GLN A 58 -8.46 -5.44 -2.10
N ARG A 59 -8.57 -4.94 -3.33
CA ARG A 59 -7.82 -3.81 -3.84
C ARG A 59 -8.72 -2.96 -4.74
N ASP A 60 -8.94 -1.72 -4.32
CA ASP A 60 -9.75 -0.74 -5.04
C ASP A 60 -11.09 -1.32 -5.55
N THR A 61 -11.16 -1.64 -6.84
CA THR A 61 -12.37 -2.13 -7.51
C THR A 61 -12.41 -3.63 -7.71
N VAL A 62 -11.37 -4.37 -7.31
CA VAL A 62 -11.29 -5.82 -7.50
C VAL A 62 -11.00 -6.56 -6.21
N SER A 63 -11.54 -7.76 -6.11
CA SER A 63 -11.30 -8.70 -5.01
C SER A 63 -10.71 -9.99 -5.55
N LEU A 64 -9.59 -10.41 -4.99
CA LEU A 64 -8.97 -11.70 -5.28
C LEU A 64 -9.43 -12.70 -4.23
N VAL A 65 -10.00 -13.83 -4.68
CA VAL A 65 -10.54 -14.89 -3.82
C VAL A 65 -9.84 -16.19 -4.14
N ALA A 66 -8.97 -16.65 -3.25
CA ALA A 66 -8.30 -17.94 -3.36
C ALA A 66 -9.12 -19.02 -2.65
N ALA A 67 -9.39 -20.15 -3.34
CA ALA A 67 -10.07 -21.30 -2.78
C ALA A 67 -9.07 -22.41 -2.41
N CYS A 68 -9.07 -22.78 -1.12
CA CYS A 68 -8.23 -23.86 -0.57
C CYS A 68 -9.14 -24.98 -0.04
N LYS A 69 -8.90 -26.23 -0.43
CA LYS A 69 -9.72 -27.38 -0.01
C LYS A 69 -9.37 -27.88 1.39
N GLN A 70 -8.19 -27.59 1.85
CA GLN A 70 -7.70 -27.93 3.18
C GLN A 70 -7.24 -26.66 3.87
N GLU A 71 -7.20 -26.69 5.20
CA GLU A 71 -6.63 -25.61 6.00
C GLU A 71 -5.16 -25.38 5.61
N VAL A 72 -4.83 -24.12 5.42
CA VAL A 72 -3.48 -23.64 5.07
C VAL A 72 -3.18 -22.40 5.90
N PRO A 73 -1.92 -22.06 6.17
CA PRO A 73 -1.59 -20.78 6.81
C PRO A 73 -2.18 -19.60 6.00
N PRO A 74 -3.16 -18.85 6.53
CA PRO A 74 -3.83 -17.82 5.74
C PRO A 74 -2.88 -16.72 5.28
N LEU A 75 -1.94 -16.31 6.12
CA LEU A 75 -0.95 -15.26 5.78
C LEU A 75 -0.09 -15.64 4.58
N PHE A 76 0.21 -16.92 4.41
CA PHE A 76 0.94 -17.40 3.23
C PHE A 76 0.16 -17.14 1.93
N VAL A 77 -1.15 -17.41 1.95
CA VAL A 77 -2.01 -17.18 0.78
C VAL A 77 -2.25 -15.69 0.57
N ILE A 78 -2.48 -14.93 1.65
CA ILE A 78 -2.66 -13.48 1.59
C ILE A 78 -1.42 -12.81 0.97
N GLU A 79 -0.22 -13.18 1.41
CA GLU A 79 1.03 -12.65 0.84
C GLU A 79 1.16 -12.99 -0.65
N PHE A 80 0.80 -14.22 -1.05
CA PHE A 80 0.78 -14.59 -2.46
C PHE A 80 -0.21 -13.73 -3.26
N LEU A 81 -1.42 -13.48 -2.75
CA LEU A 81 -2.41 -12.63 -3.41
C LEU A 81 -1.92 -11.18 -3.53
N HIS A 82 -1.23 -10.66 -2.52
CA HIS A 82 -0.59 -9.35 -2.61
C HIS A 82 0.49 -9.33 -3.70
N ARG A 83 1.31 -10.38 -3.82
CA ARG A 83 2.30 -10.50 -4.90
C ARG A 83 1.66 -10.54 -6.29
N VAL A 84 0.50 -11.18 -6.43
CA VAL A 84 -0.26 -11.14 -7.68
C VAL A 84 -0.68 -9.71 -8.03
N VAL A 85 -1.24 -8.98 -7.06
CA VAL A 85 -1.62 -7.56 -7.25
C VAL A 85 -0.41 -6.70 -7.62
N ASP A 86 0.68 -6.81 -6.86
CA ASP A 86 1.92 -6.05 -7.10
C ASP A 86 2.49 -6.35 -8.50
N THR A 87 2.41 -7.61 -8.94
CA THR A 87 2.83 -8.03 -10.29
C THR A 87 1.97 -7.39 -11.36
N PHE A 88 0.65 -7.35 -11.18
CA PHE A 88 -0.26 -6.71 -12.14
C PHE A 88 0.00 -5.20 -12.21
N GLN A 89 0.20 -4.54 -11.07
CA GLN A 89 0.57 -3.12 -11.03
C GLN A 89 1.91 -2.85 -11.74
N ASP A 90 2.89 -3.72 -11.55
CA ASP A 90 4.21 -3.57 -12.18
C ASP A 90 4.20 -3.85 -13.70
N TYR A 91 3.31 -4.73 -14.16
CA TYR A 91 3.16 -5.07 -15.59
C TYR A 91 2.29 -4.11 -16.37
N PHE A 92 1.20 -3.65 -15.75
CA PHE A 92 0.13 -2.92 -16.43
C PHE A 92 -0.03 -1.49 -15.92
N GLY A 93 0.63 -1.12 -14.80
CA GLY A 93 0.52 0.20 -14.15
C GLY A 93 -0.68 0.34 -13.23
N ASP A 94 -1.65 -0.58 -13.29
CA ASP A 94 -2.86 -0.60 -12.46
C ASP A 94 -3.40 -2.03 -12.30
N CYS A 95 -4.26 -2.26 -11.31
CA CYS A 95 -4.93 -3.54 -11.04
C CYS A 95 -6.45 -3.40 -11.08
N SER A 96 -6.97 -2.65 -12.04
CA SER A 96 -8.41 -2.48 -12.25
C SER A 96 -9.01 -3.57 -13.14
N GLU A 97 -10.34 -3.74 -13.08
CA GLU A 97 -11.08 -4.71 -13.90
C GLU A 97 -10.81 -4.54 -15.40
N SER A 98 -10.84 -3.29 -15.90
CA SER A 98 -10.61 -2.98 -17.31
C SER A 98 -9.21 -3.39 -17.76
N VAL A 99 -8.20 -3.06 -16.96
CA VAL A 99 -6.79 -3.37 -17.26
C VAL A 99 -6.55 -4.87 -17.27
N ILE A 100 -7.13 -5.63 -16.33
CA ILE A 100 -7.02 -7.09 -16.27
C ILE A 100 -7.73 -7.73 -17.49
N LYS A 101 -8.94 -7.26 -17.85
CA LYS A 101 -9.67 -7.76 -19.03
C LYS A 101 -8.93 -7.47 -20.32
N ASP A 102 -8.35 -6.29 -20.49
CA ASP A 102 -7.59 -5.92 -21.68
C ASP A 102 -6.31 -6.73 -21.86
N ASN A 103 -5.74 -7.24 -20.77
CA ASN A 103 -4.49 -8.00 -20.73
C ASN A 103 -4.66 -9.47 -20.32
N TYR A 104 -5.86 -10.05 -20.43
CA TYR A 104 -6.19 -11.36 -19.87
C TYR A 104 -5.22 -12.50 -20.27
N VAL A 105 -4.67 -12.47 -21.47
CA VAL A 105 -3.69 -13.48 -21.93
C VAL A 105 -2.43 -13.43 -21.08
N VAL A 106 -1.85 -12.23 -20.91
CA VAL A 106 -0.65 -12.03 -20.11
C VAL A 106 -0.94 -12.32 -18.63
N VAL A 107 -2.14 -11.99 -18.15
CA VAL A 107 -2.59 -12.33 -16.80
C VAL A 107 -2.58 -13.83 -16.56
N TYR A 108 -3.11 -14.63 -17.51
CA TYR A 108 -3.06 -16.10 -17.38
C TYR A 108 -1.63 -16.64 -17.46
N GLU A 109 -0.80 -16.14 -18.36
CA GLU A 109 0.62 -16.49 -18.45
C GLU A 109 1.35 -16.20 -17.12
N LEU A 110 1.12 -15.02 -16.53
CA LEU A 110 1.70 -14.64 -15.22
C LEU A 110 1.24 -15.57 -14.10
N LEU A 111 -0.06 -15.85 -14.02
CA LEU A 111 -0.60 -16.73 -12.98
C LEU A 111 -0.08 -18.17 -13.12
N ASP A 112 0.20 -18.64 -14.35
CA ASP A 112 0.79 -19.96 -14.58
C ASP A 112 2.25 -20.04 -14.11
N GLU A 113 3.03 -18.98 -14.34
CA GLU A 113 4.42 -18.94 -13.87
C GLU A 113 4.52 -18.68 -12.36
N MET A 114 3.58 -17.91 -11.78
CA MET A 114 3.60 -17.57 -10.36
C MET A 114 3.22 -18.73 -9.45
N LEU A 115 2.36 -19.64 -9.91
CA LEU A 115 1.85 -20.74 -9.09
C LEU A 115 1.91 -22.08 -9.84
N ASP A 116 2.69 -23.01 -9.33
CA ASP A 116 2.73 -24.38 -9.85
C ASP A 116 2.03 -25.34 -8.89
N ASN A 117 1.06 -26.11 -9.41
CA ASN A 117 0.28 -27.10 -8.65
C ASN A 117 -0.23 -26.60 -7.29
N GLY A 118 -0.58 -25.31 -7.19
CA GLY A 118 -1.09 -24.66 -5.99
C GLY A 118 -0.03 -24.14 -5.01
N PHE A 119 1.24 -24.14 -5.40
CA PHE A 119 2.38 -23.60 -4.65
C PHE A 119 3.04 -22.45 -5.39
N PRO A 120 3.39 -21.34 -4.73
CA PRO A 120 4.16 -20.28 -5.37
C PRO A 120 5.49 -20.78 -5.93
N LEU A 121 5.81 -20.39 -7.15
CA LEU A 121 7.04 -20.74 -7.86
C LEU A 121 7.85 -19.48 -8.19
N ALA A 122 7.45 -18.71 -9.18
CA ALA A 122 8.14 -17.48 -9.60
C ALA A 122 7.33 -16.26 -9.18
N THR A 123 7.72 -15.59 -8.11
CA THR A 123 7.02 -14.40 -7.58
C THR A 123 7.86 -13.12 -7.64
N GLU A 124 9.09 -13.22 -8.12
CA GLU A 124 9.98 -12.08 -8.31
C GLU A 124 9.71 -11.39 -9.66
N SER A 125 9.41 -10.09 -9.61
CA SER A 125 9.05 -9.31 -10.80
C SER A 125 10.11 -9.35 -11.91
N ASN A 126 11.39 -9.29 -11.55
CA ASN A 126 12.49 -9.36 -12.51
C ASN A 126 12.58 -10.73 -13.22
N ILE A 127 12.30 -11.82 -12.52
CA ILE A 127 12.24 -13.17 -13.10
C ILE A 127 11.04 -13.29 -14.03
N LEU A 128 9.88 -12.84 -13.58
CA LEU A 128 8.65 -12.82 -14.38
C LEU A 128 8.84 -12.01 -15.67
N LYS A 129 9.49 -10.83 -15.61
CA LYS A 129 9.77 -10.00 -16.79
C LYS A 129 10.79 -10.65 -17.76
N GLU A 130 11.61 -11.57 -17.29
CA GLU A 130 12.49 -12.38 -18.14
C GLU A 130 11.72 -13.48 -18.86
N LEU A 131 10.75 -14.12 -18.16
CA LEU A 131 9.87 -15.16 -18.72
C LEU A 131 8.80 -14.59 -19.64
N ILE A 132 8.08 -13.60 -19.14
CA ILE A 132 6.93 -12.98 -19.80
C ILE A 132 7.24 -11.50 -19.97
N LYS A 133 7.30 -11.02 -21.19
CA LYS A 133 7.59 -9.60 -21.42
C LYS A 133 6.34 -8.75 -21.21
N PRO A 134 6.46 -7.60 -20.51
CA PRO A 134 5.35 -6.67 -20.35
C PRO A 134 4.74 -6.29 -21.71
N PRO A 135 3.41 -6.08 -21.78
CA PRO A 135 2.73 -5.73 -23.00
C PRO A 135 3.24 -4.38 -23.54
N ASN A 136 3.63 -4.38 -24.81
CA ASN A 136 3.96 -3.15 -25.53
C ASN A 136 3.04 -3.10 -26.75
N ILE A 137 2.37 -1.96 -26.98
CA ILE A 137 1.36 -1.79 -28.04
C ILE A 137 1.90 -2.27 -29.41
N LEU A 138 3.10 -1.87 -29.79
CA LEU A 138 3.71 -2.28 -31.06
C LEU A 138 3.99 -3.79 -31.14
N ARG A 139 4.33 -4.39 -30.02
CA ARG A 139 4.65 -5.81 -29.93
C ARG A 139 3.40 -6.67 -29.87
N THR A 140 2.36 -6.20 -29.17
CA THR A 140 1.05 -6.88 -29.13
C THR A 140 0.48 -7.00 -30.54
N ILE A 141 0.52 -5.95 -31.35
CA ILE A 141 0.09 -5.98 -32.75
C ILE A 141 0.93 -6.97 -33.55
N ALA A 142 2.25 -6.94 -33.43
CA ALA A 142 3.16 -7.86 -34.14
C ALA A 142 2.93 -9.34 -33.72
N ASN A 143 2.72 -9.62 -32.46
CA ASN A 143 2.47 -10.97 -31.96
C ASN A 143 1.09 -11.50 -32.37
N THR A 144 0.07 -10.66 -32.36
CA THR A 144 -1.28 -11.02 -32.87
C THR A 144 -1.25 -11.43 -34.34
N VAL A 145 -0.43 -10.73 -35.14
CA VAL A 145 -0.25 -11.04 -36.56
C VAL A 145 0.59 -12.30 -36.80
N THR A 146 1.59 -12.56 -35.95
CA THR A 146 2.55 -13.67 -36.13
C THR A 146 2.25 -14.91 -35.32
N GLY A 147 1.25 -14.87 -34.41
CA GLY A 147 0.89 -15.99 -33.52
C GLY A 147 1.99 -16.38 -32.51
N LYS A 148 2.95 -15.49 -32.23
CA LYS A 148 4.02 -15.77 -31.29
C LYS A 148 3.60 -15.47 -29.86
N SER A 149 3.87 -16.42 -28.94
CA SER A 149 3.70 -16.23 -27.50
C SER A 149 4.66 -15.16 -26.95
N ASN A 150 4.24 -14.47 -25.89
CA ASN A 150 5.09 -13.56 -25.10
C ASN A 150 6.05 -14.31 -24.16
N VAL A 151 5.82 -15.62 -23.96
CA VAL A 151 6.59 -16.47 -23.05
C VAL A 151 7.94 -16.85 -23.67
N SER A 152 9.00 -16.75 -22.87
CA SER A 152 10.35 -17.20 -23.26
C SER A 152 10.39 -18.73 -23.27
N THR A 153 10.98 -19.31 -24.30
CA THR A 153 11.22 -20.77 -24.40
C THR A 153 12.47 -21.21 -23.65
N THR A 154 13.26 -20.27 -23.13
CA THR A 154 14.49 -20.57 -22.37
C THR A 154 14.28 -20.25 -20.91
N LEU A 155 14.76 -21.14 -20.03
CA LEU A 155 14.71 -20.91 -18.58
C LEU A 155 15.49 -19.64 -18.22
N PRO A 156 15.00 -18.84 -17.26
CA PRO A 156 15.75 -17.71 -16.73
C PRO A 156 17.10 -18.14 -16.19
N SER A 157 18.12 -17.37 -16.48
CA SER A 157 19.50 -17.67 -16.05
C SER A 157 19.67 -17.76 -14.52
N GLY A 158 18.72 -17.19 -13.77
CA GLY A 158 18.73 -17.19 -12.29
C GLY A 158 18.11 -18.40 -11.64
N GLN A 159 17.25 -19.19 -12.30
CA GLN A 159 16.49 -20.28 -11.64
C GLN A 159 17.37 -21.40 -11.05
N LEU A 160 18.51 -21.70 -11.67
CA LEU A 160 19.49 -22.70 -11.19
C LEU A 160 20.65 -22.08 -10.40
N SER A 161 20.62 -20.77 -10.16
CA SER A 161 21.66 -20.06 -9.41
C SER A 161 21.37 -20.09 -7.91
N ALA A 162 22.44 -20.04 -7.10
CA ALA A 162 22.32 -19.77 -5.66
C ALA A 162 21.75 -18.35 -5.33
N ILE A 163 21.62 -17.50 -6.33
CA ILE A 163 21.07 -16.13 -6.25
C ILE A 163 19.98 -16.02 -7.33
N PRO A 164 18.78 -16.59 -7.11
CA PRO A 164 17.74 -16.67 -8.15
C PRO A 164 17.12 -15.29 -8.47
N TRP A 165 17.17 -14.33 -7.55
CA TRP A 165 16.59 -12.99 -7.72
C TRP A 165 17.46 -12.02 -8.53
N ARG A 166 18.67 -12.40 -8.95
CA ARG A 166 19.53 -11.54 -9.74
C ARG A 166 20.20 -12.30 -10.87
N ARG A 167 20.01 -11.81 -12.07
CA ARG A 167 20.62 -12.35 -13.29
C ARG A 167 22.13 -12.09 -13.34
N SER A 168 22.90 -13.04 -13.84
CA SER A 168 24.31 -12.83 -14.14
C SER A 168 24.48 -11.94 -15.37
N GLY A 169 25.58 -11.16 -15.41
CA GLY A 169 25.93 -10.36 -16.59
C GLY A 169 25.14 -9.07 -16.77
N VAL A 170 24.37 -8.62 -15.76
CA VAL A 170 23.73 -7.30 -15.78
C VAL A 170 24.76 -6.21 -15.95
N ARG A 171 24.52 -5.27 -16.88
CA ARG A 171 25.39 -4.12 -17.16
C ARG A 171 24.59 -2.85 -17.34
N TYR A 172 25.07 -1.77 -16.71
CA TYR A 172 24.55 -0.42 -16.82
C TYR A 172 25.64 0.55 -17.16
N THR A 173 25.33 1.55 -17.98
CA THR A 173 26.24 2.66 -18.26
C THR A 173 26.41 3.53 -17.01
N ASN A 174 25.29 3.84 -16.33
CA ASN A 174 25.27 4.56 -15.06
C ASN A 174 24.86 3.59 -13.96
N ASN A 175 25.73 3.42 -12.98
CA ASN A 175 25.48 2.54 -11.85
C ASN A 175 24.88 3.36 -10.70
N GLU A 176 23.62 3.09 -10.36
CA GLU A 176 22.82 3.87 -9.42
C GLU A 176 22.07 2.93 -8.48
N ALA A 177 21.99 3.32 -7.20
CA ALA A 177 21.22 2.64 -6.18
C ALA A 177 20.44 3.67 -5.35
N TYR A 178 19.12 3.58 -5.37
CA TYR A 178 18.24 4.46 -4.61
C TYR A 178 17.49 3.63 -3.57
N PHE A 179 17.32 4.22 -2.39
CA PHE A 179 16.63 3.64 -1.24
C PHE A 179 15.61 4.66 -0.73
N ASP A 180 14.36 4.39 -0.92
CA ASP A 180 13.26 5.21 -0.45
C ASP A 180 12.74 4.62 0.87
N VAL A 181 13.02 5.29 1.98
CA VAL A 181 12.52 4.96 3.33
C VAL A 181 11.18 5.65 3.49
N ILE A 182 10.11 4.88 3.53
CA ILE A 182 8.74 5.38 3.56
C ILE A 182 8.11 4.95 4.88
N GLU A 183 7.51 5.89 5.60
CA GLU A 183 6.79 5.66 6.85
C GLU A 183 5.34 6.11 6.73
N GLU A 184 4.43 5.21 7.02
CA GLU A 184 2.99 5.47 7.13
C GLU A 184 2.65 5.58 8.62
N VAL A 185 2.05 6.71 9.01
CA VAL A 185 1.66 6.96 10.40
C VAL A 185 0.20 6.66 10.57
N ASP A 186 -0.11 5.62 11.33
CA ASP A 186 -1.46 5.33 11.79
C ASP A 186 -1.64 5.96 13.17
N ALA A 187 -2.69 6.76 13.36
CA ALA A 187 -2.95 7.41 14.63
C ALA A 187 -4.43 7.66 14.89
N ILE A 188 -4.81 7.53 16.16
CA ILE A 188 -6.09 7.97 16.68
C ILE A 188 -5.83 9.01 17.76
N ILE A 189 -6.32 10.22 17.52
CA ILE A 189 -6.22 11.36 18.43
C ILE A 189 -7.60 11.65 19.00
N ASP A 190 -7.70 11.79 20.30
CA ASP A 190 -8.97 12.10 20.97
C ASP A 190 -9.36 13.59 20.81
N LYS A 191 -10.54 13.95 21.27
CA LYS A 191 -11.06 15.33 21.26
C LYS A 191 -10.24 16.31 22.10
N SER A 192 -9.43 15.84 23.04
CA SER A 192 -8.53 16.68 23.84
C SER A 192 -7.19 16.95 23.12
N GLY A 193 -6.94 16.29 21.99
CA GLY A 193 -5.67 16.32 21.28
C GLY A 193 -4.63 15.31 21.80
N SER A 194 -5.05 14.40 22.70
CA SER A 194 -4.19 13.35 23.22
C SER A 194 -4.16 12.16 22.27
N THR A 195 -2.99 11.56 22.12
CA THR A 195 -2.81 10.38 21.27
C THR A 195 -3.32 9.14 22.00
N VAL A 196 -4.38 8.52 21.50
CA VAL A 196 -4.94 7.27 22.01
C VAL A 196 -4.17 6.08 21.47
N PHE A 197 -3.83 6.16 20.18
CA PHE A 197 -3.13 5.13 19.45
C PHE A 197 -2.19 5.79 18.45
N ALA A 198 -0.98 5.27 18.31
CA ALA A 198 -0.08 5.67 17.24
C ALA A 198 0.92 4.54 16.95
N GLU A 199 1.10 4.24 15.67
CA GLU A 199 2.10 3.31 15.17
C GLU A 199 2.65 3.78 13.83
N ILE A 200 3.80 3.25 13.45
CA ILE A 200 4.41 3.48 12.16
C ILE A 200 4.56 2.15 11.46
N GLN A 201 4.02 2.07 10.27
CA GLN A 201 4.31 1.01 9.31
C GLN A 201 5.31 1.56 8.30
N GLY A 202 6.54 1.06 8.34
CA GLY A 202 7.61 1.52 7.51
C GLY A 202 8.06 0.47 6.49
N TYR A 203 8.61 0.93 5.38
CA TYR A 203 9.25 0.05 4.40
C TYR A 203 10.35 0.79 3.64
N ILE A 204 11.27 -0.01 3.09
CA ILE A 204 12.37 0.50 2.26
C ILE A 204 12.20 -0.09 0.88
N ASP A 205 11.83 0.75 -0.07
CA ASP A 205 11.75 0.42 -1.48
C ASP A 205 13.06 0.81 -2.17
N CYS A 206 13.58 -0.08 -2.98
CA CYS A 206 14.85 0.06 -3.66
C CYS A 206 14.65 0.16 -5.18
N CYS A 207 15.44 1.01 -5.83
CA CYS A 207 15.61 1.03 -7.27
C CYS A 207 17.09 0.83 -7.59
N ILE A 208 17.45 -0.36 -8.05
CA ILE A 208 18.82 -0.79 -8.25
C ILE A 208 19.12 -0.92 -9.74
N LYS A 209 20.08 -0.15 -10.20
CA LYS A 209 20.68 -0.22 -11.54
C LYS A 209 22.19 -0.36 -11.39
N LEU A 210 22.64 -1.52 -10.98
CA LEU A 210 24.06 -1.81 -10.73
C LEU A 210 24.52 -2.93 -11.65
N SER A 211 25.74 -2.83 -12.16
CA SER A 211 26.35 -3.86 -13.00
C SER A 211 26.92 -4.99 -12.15
N GLY A 212 26.97 -6.22 -12.69
CA GLY A 212 27.58 -7.38 -12.03
C GLY A 212 26.76 -7.93 -10.87
N MET A 213 27.46 -8.38 -9.83
CA MET A 213 26.92 -8.98 -8.61
C MET A 213 27.34 -8.20 -7.36
N PRO A 214 26.89 -6.95 -7.18
CA PRO A 214 27.30 -6.10 -6.08
C PRO A 214 26.78 -6.66 -4.75
N ASP A 215 27.64 -6.70 -3.75
CA ASP A 215 27.28 -7.05 -2.37
C ASP A 215 27.11 -5.76 -1.57
N LEU A 216 25.90 -5.47 -1.14
CA LEU A 216 25.56 -4.24 -0.42
C LEU A 216 25.45 -4.50 1.08
N THR A 217 25.89 -3.51 1.84
CA THR A 217 25.67 -3.43 3.29
C THR A 217 25.03 -2.10 3.66
N LEU A 218 23.93 -2.15 4.40
CA LEU A 218 23.23 -0.97 4.90
C LEU A 218 23.07 -1.08 6.41
N SER A 219 23.46 -0.02 7.15
CA SER A 219 23.29 0.09 8.59
C SER A 219 22.45 1.30 8.96
N PHE A 220 21.77 1.21 10.10
CA PHE A 220 20.97 2.27 10.68
C PHE A 220 21.68 2.89 11.89
N MET A 221 21.40 4.17 12.17
CA MET A 221 21.93 4.84 13.37
C MET A 221 21.35 4.24 14.66
N ASN A 222 20.05 3.88 14.63
CA ASN A 222 19.38 3.26 15.76
C ASN A 222 18.53 2.06 15.29
N PRO A 223 19.12 0.87 15.16
CA PRO A 223 18.39 -0.32 14.70
C PRO A 223 17.47 -0.94 15.78
N ARG A 224 17.50 -0.44 17.02
CA ARG A 224 16.60 -0.88 18.09
C ARG A 224 15.21 -0.26 18.02
N LEU A 225 14.97 0.64 17.07
CA LEU A 225 13.64 1.23 16.84
C LEU A 225 12.61 0.23 16.33
N PHE A 226 13.05 -0.82 15.66
CA PHE A 226 12.16 -1.79 15.04
C PHE A 226 11.61 -2.78 16.06
N ASP A 227 10.29 -2.87 16.17
CA ASP A 227 9.60 -3.89 16.97
C ASP A 227 9.49 -5.20 16.19
N ASP A 228 9.12 -5.10 14.91
CA ASP A 228 9.02 -6.21 13.99
C ASP A 228 9.60 -5.84 12.63
N VAL A 229 10.18 -6.83 11.95
CA VAL A 229 10.82 -6.65 10.65
C VAL A 229 10.57 -7.84 9.74
N SER A 230 10.36 -7.56 8.48
CA SER A 230 10.24 -8.54 7.41
C SER A 230 11.18 -8.14 6.27
N PHE A 231 11.87 -9.11 5.68
CA PHE A 231 12.92 -8.87 4.70
C PHE A 231 12.64 -9.58 3.39
N HIS A 232 13.10 -8.96 2.31
CA HIS A 232 13.25 -9.65 1.04
C HIS A 232 14.20 -10.85 1.19
N PRO A 233 13.98 -11.98 0.52
CA PRO A 233 14.85 -13.18 0.60
C PRO A 233 16.33 -12.94 0.28
N CYS A 234 16.65 -11.83 -0.42
CA CYS A 234 18.05 -11.47 -0.69
C CYS A 234 18.85 -11.09 0.57
N VAL A 235 18.17 -10.72 1.68
CA VAL A 235 18.83 -10.30 2.91
C VAL A 235 19.37 -11.49 3.68
N ARG A 236 20.61 -11.41 4.09
CA ARG A 236 21.27 -12.43 4.93
C ARG A 236 20.80 -12.27 6.38
N PHE A 237 19.71 -12.95 6.74
CA PHE A 237 19.04 -12.81 8.03
C PHE A 237 19.97 -13.01 9.24
N LYS A 238 20.88 -13.95 9.20
CA LYS A 238 21.87 -14.21 10.28
C LYS A 238 22.73 -13.00 10.59
N ARG A 239 23.09 -12.19 9.59
CA ARG A 239 23.85 -10.95 9.82
C ARG A 239 22.99 -9.85 10.46
N TRP A 240 21.73 -9.77 10.08
CA TRP A 240 20.79 -8.88 10.76
C TRP A 240 20.58 -9.27 12.21
N GLU A 241 20.38 -10.55 12.48
CA GLU A 241 20.17 -11.06 13.84
C GLU A 241 21.36 -10.77 14.76
N ALA A 242 22.58 -11.01 14.28
CA ALA A 242 23.81 -10.85 15.06
C ALA A 242 24.29 -9.38 15.16
N GLU A 243 24.26 -8.65 14.05
CA GLU A 243 24.94 -7.35 13.91
C GLU A 243 23.97 -6.18 13.69
N ARG A 244 22.69 -6.46 13.47
CA ARG A 244 21.68 -5.47 13.02
C ARG A 244 22.10 -4.75 11.73
N LEU A 245 22.79 -5.46 10.86
CA LEU A 245 23.32 -4.99 9.60
C LEU A 245 22.58 -5.69 8.44
N LEU A 246 21.99 -4.93 7.53
CA LEU A 246 21.45 -5.46 6.30
C LEU A 246 22.62 -5.77 5.35
N SER A 247 22.75 -7.03 4.95
CA SER A 247 23.76 -7.48 3.98
C SER A 247 23.06 -8.29 2.92
N PHE A 248 23.18 -7.92 1.66
CA PHE A 248 22.42 -8.52 0.57
C PHE A 248 23.04 -8.29 -0.82
N ILE A 249 22.78 -9.23 -1.72
CA ILE A 249 22.97 -9.01 -3.15
C ILE A 249 21.60 -8.61 -3.70
N PRO A 250 21.40 -7.37 -4.16
CA PRO A 250 20.08 -6.87 -4.51
C PRO A 250 19.54 -7.53 -5.79
N PRO A 251 18.22 -7.73 -5.91
CA PRO A 251 17.55 -7.85 -7.19
C PRO A 251 17.89 -6.68 -8.11
N ASP A 252 17.71 -6.86 -9.41
CA ASP A 252 17.84 -5.77 -10.38
C ASP A 252 16.51 -5.05 -10.55
N GLY A 253 16.54 -3.72 -10.65
CA GLY A 253 15.35 -2.89 -10.77
C GLY A 253 14.69 -2.52 -9.45
N ASN A 254 13.36 -2.49 -9.42
CA ASN A 254 12.58 -2.07 -8.25
C ASN A 254 12.18 -3.28 -7.40
N PHE A 255 12.38 -3.19 -6.09
CA PHE A 255 11.93 -4.20 -5.15
C PHE A 255 11.84 -3.60 -3.73
N ARG A 256 11.05 -4.24 -2.87
CA ARG A 256 10.99 -3.91 -1.44
C ARG A 256 12.05 -4.70 -0.68
N LEU A 257 12.99 -3.99 -0.05
CA LEU A 257 14.09 -4.60 0.71
C LEU A 257 13.63 -5.10 2.07
N MET A 258 12.86 -4.28 2.78
CA MET A 258 12.31 -4.63 4.09
C MET A 258 11.02 -3.85 4.38
N SER A 259 10.19 -4.44 5.24
CA SER A 259 9.13 -3.74 5.94
C SER A 259 9.39 -3.82 7.44
N TYR A 260 8.93 -2.81 8.20
CA TYR A 260 9.13 -2.75 9.64
C TYR A 260 7.94 -2.07 10.32
N HIS A 261 7.80 -2.36 11.62
CA HIS A 261 6.77 -1.80 12.46
C HIS A 261 7.40 -1.13 13.69
N ILE A 262 6.82 0.00 14.12
CA ILE A 262 7.21 0.74 15.33
C ILE A 262 5.93 1.12 16.05
N SER A 263 5.70 0.54 17.24
CA SER A 263 4.51 0.72 18.07
C SER A 263 4.71 1.61 19.29
N SER A 264 5.98 1.94 19.62
CA SER A 264 6.29 2.74 20.81
C SER A 264 5.76 4.16 20.69
N GLN A 265 4.74 4.49 21.48
CA GLN A 265 4.14 5.84 21.51
C GLN A 265 5.17 6.95 21.86
N SER A 266 6.25 6.62 22.57
CA SER A 266 7.33 7.56 22.87
C SER A 266 8.19 7.90 21.66
N VAL A 267 8.19 7.05 20.63
CA VAL A 267 8.97 7.21 19.40
C VAL A 267 8.11 7.79 18.28
N VAL A 268 6.82 7.48 18.24
CA VAL A 268 5.90 7.96 17.19
C VAL A 268 5.55 9.42 17.45
N ALA A 269 6.27 10.32 16.80
CA ALA A 269 5.99 11.75 16.87
C ALA A 269 4.84 12.09 15.89
N ILE A 270 3.73 12.61 16.41
CA ILE A 270 2.60 13.05 15.58
C ILE A 270 2.99 14.33 14.83
N PRO A 271 3.03 14.33 13.46
CA PRO A 271 3.62 15.43 12.71
C PRO A 271 2.66 16.60 12.44
N ILE A 272 1.38 16.46 12.77
CA ILE A 272 0.35 17.48 12.58
C ILE A 272 -0.58 17.54 13.80
N TYR A 273 -1.27 18.65 13.96
CA TYR A 273 -2.37 18.79 14.90
C TYR A 273 -3.58 19.41 14.23
N ILE A 274 -4.77 19.09 14.73
CA ILE A 274 -6.03 19.72 14.36
C ILE A 274 -6.65 20.33 15.61
N ARG A 275 -6.99 21.63 15.51
CA ARG A 275 -7.88 22.29 16.46
C ARG A 275 -9.25 22.34 15.84
N HIS A 276 -10.24 21.88 16.56
CA HIS A 276 -11.61 21.81 16.07
C HIS A 276 -12.58 22.43 17.07
N ASN A 277 -13.61 23.03 16.54
CA ASN A 277 -14.78 23.45 17.27
C ASN A 277 -16.00 23.14 16.41
N PHE A 278 -16.72 22.10 16.79
CA PHE A 278 -17.95 21.70 16.13
C PHE A 278 -19.08 21.76 17.15
N SER A 279 -20.05 22.62 16.90
CA SER A 279 -21.20 22.77 17.79
C SER A 279 -22.49 22.77 16.97
N ILE A 280 -23.43 21.93 17.37
CA ILE A 280 -24.79 21.93 16.85
C ILE A 280 -25.72 22.19 18.03
N LYS A 281 -26.45 23.31 17.98
CA LYS A 281 -27.48 23.61 18.97
C LYS A 281 -28.85 23.24 18.44
N THR A 282 -29.69 22.70 19.30
CA THR A 282 -31.05 22.26 18.95
C THR A 282 -31.86 23.45 18.41
N GLY A 283 -32.36 23.31 17.17
CA GLY A 283 -33.19 24.35 16.51
C GLY A 283 -32.41 25.50 15.87
N GLU A 284 -31.08 25.52 15.95
CA GLU A 284 -30.21 26.54 15.35
C GLU A 284 -29.27 25.93 14.29
N GLN A 285 -28.63 26.83 13.54
CA GLN A 285 -27.54 26.42 12.62
C GLN A 285 -26.33 25.97 13.44
N GLY A 286 -25.75 24.84 13.03
CA GLY A 286 -24.46 24.39 13.55
C GLY A 286 -23.32 25.28 13.12
N ARG A 287 -22.20 25.25 13.85
CA ARG A 287 -20.95 25.94 13.50
C ARG A 287 -19.82 24.93 13.45
N LEU A 288 -18.98 25.08 12.43
CA LEU A 288 -17.74 24.33 12.26
C LEU A 288 -16.58 25.29 12.17
N ASP A 289 -15.51 25.04 12.91
CA ASP A 289 -14.22 25.72 12.82
C ASP A 289 -13.11 24.68 12.94
N LEU A 290 -12.30 24.53 11.90
CA LEU A 290 -11.17 23.61 11.86
C LEU A 290 -9.90 24.37 11.50
N THR A 291 -8.85 24.18 12.29
CA THR A 291 -7.51 24.69 12.00
C THR A 291 -6.54 23.53 12.01
N ILE A 292 -5.72 23.41 10.98
CA ILE A 292 -4.65 22.41 10.90
C ILE A 292 -3.29 23.07 10.92
N GLY A 293 -2.32 22.46 11.61
CA GLY A 293 -0.95 22.95 11.67
C GLY A 293 0.08 21.85 11.79
N PRO A 294 1.34 22.13 11.42
CA PRO A 294 2.44 21.21 11.58
C PRO A 294 2.88 21.11 13.05
N ARG A 295 3.34 19.93 13.44
CA ARG A 295 3.93 19.65 14.76
C ARG A 295 5.09 18.67 14.55
N ASN A 296 6.22 18.89 15.21
CA ASN A 296 7.39 17.96 15.15
C ASN A 296 7.90 17.63 13.73
N THR A 297 7.76 18.54 12.78
CA THR A 297 8.17 18.31 11.38
C THR A 297 9.65 18.65 11.11
N LEU A 298 10.39 19.05 12.13
CA LEU A 298 11.80 19.49 12.01
C LEU A 298 12.01 20.55 10.93
N GLY A 299 11.03 21.47 10.76
CA GLY A 299 11.06 22.52 9.74
C GLY A 299 10.74 22.03 8.32
N ARG A 300 10.33 20.78 8.14
CA ARG A 300 9.86 20.28 6.84
C ARG A 300 8.43 20.70 6.58
N THR A 301 8.11 20.93 5.33
CA THR A 301 6.76 21.28 4.89
C THR A 301 5.87 20.06 4.85
N VAL A 302 4.60 20.27 5.20
CA VAL A 302 3.56 19.27 5.08
C VAL A 302 2.79 19.54 3.78
N ASP A 303 2.81 18.59 2.88
CA ASP A 303 2.22 18.67 1.55
C ASP A 303 1.04 17.68 1.40
N LYS A 304 0.25 17.85 0.35
CA LYS A 304 -0.89 16.98 0.00
C LYS A 304 -1.87 16.77 1.17
N VAL A 305 -2.12 17.84 1.90
CA VAL A 305 -3.00 17.78 3.07
C VAL A 305 -4.46 17.79 2.61
N LYS A 306 -5.19 16.75 3.01
CA LYS A 306 -6.63 16.60 2.76
C LYS A 306 -7.30 16.13 4.03
N LEU A 307 -8.42 16.74 4.38
CA LEU A 307 -9.25 16.38 5.51
C LEU A 307 -10.59 15.86 5.00
N GLU A 308 -11.03 14.74 5.54
CA GLU A 308 -12.35 14.17 5.27
C GLU A 308 -13.11 14.00 6.58
N LEU A 309 -14.21 14.72 6.70
CA LEU A 309 -15.06 14.74 7.88
C LEU A 309 -16.40 14.11 7.55
N THR A 310 -16.76 13.02 8.24
CA THR A 310 -18.08 12.43 8.14
C THR A 310 -19.04 13.20 9.05
N MET A 311 -19.97 13.91 8.44
CA MET A 311 -20.97 14.72 9.14
C MET A 311 -22.14 13.85 9.66
N PRO A 312 -22.79 14.23 10.75
CA PRO A 312 -24.01 13.60 11.21
C PRO A 312 -25.10 13.57 10.14
N ARG A 313 -25.95 12.54 10.15
CA ARG A 313 -27.02 12.35 9.15
C ARG A 313 -28.00 13.53 9.06
N CYS A 314 -28.19 14.26 10.15
CA CYS A 314 -29.06 15.45 10.21
C CYS A 314 -28.51 16.66 9.45
N VAL A 315 -27.26 16.66 9.03
CA VAL A 315 -26.66 17.76 8.27
C VAL A 315 -27.19 17.74 6.84
N LEU A 316 -27.76 18.86 6.42
CA LEU A 316 -28.30 19.07 5.07
C LEU A 316 -27.27 19.71 4.14
N ASN A 317 -26.57 20.73 4.63
CA ASN A 317 -25.58 21.47 3.84
C ASN A 317 -24.54 22.14 4.75
N CYS A 318 -23.36 22.42 4.19
CA CYS A 318 -22.27 23.12 4.84
C CYS A 318 -21.90 24.36 4.03
N LEU A 319 -21.96 25.54 4.68
CA LEU A 319 -21.59 26.82 4.08
C LEU A 319 -20.34 27.32 4.79
N LEU A 320 -19.17 27.02 4.22
CA LEU A 320 -17.89 27.23 4.86
C LEU A 320 -17.01 28.18 4.06
N THR A 321 -16.09 28.82 4.75
CA THR A 321 -15.10 29.73 4.14
C THR A 321 -13.71 29.27 4.54
N PRO A 322 -12.99 28.56 3.65
CA PRO A 322 -11.59 28.24 3.88
C PRO A 322 -10.71 29.48 3.60
N ASN A 323 -9.68 29.69 4.41
CA ASN A 323 -8.64 30.68 4.12
C ASN A 323 -7.60 30.16 3.13
N GLN A 324 -7.56 28.83 2.93
CA GLN A 324 -6.67 28.15 2.02
C GLN A 324 -7.35 26.88 1.49
N GLY A 325 -7.09 26.54 0.22
CA GLY A 325 -7.59 25.34 -0.42
C GLY A 325 -9.04 25.43 -0.87
N LYS A 326 -9.64 24.26 -1.13
CA LYS A 326 -11.04 24.13 -1.59
C LYS A 326 -11.74 23.04 -0.78
N TYR A 327 -13.03 23.24 -0.53
CA TYR A 327 -13.85 22.21 0.09
C TYR A 327 -15.01 21.80 -0.80
N THR A 328 -15.48 20.60 -0.60
CA THR A 328 -16.70 20.03 -1.19
C THR A 328 -17.49 19.32 -0.10
N PHE A 329 -18.81 19.38 -0.19
CA PHE A 329 -19.70 18.63 0.69
C PHE A 329 -20.63 17.77 -0.17
N ASP A 330 -20.58 16.47 0.06
CA ASP A 330 -21.51 15.51 -0.55
C ASP A 330 -22.69 15.28 0.41
N SER A 331 -23.87 15.72 -0.02
CA SER A 331 -25.10 15.60 0.75
C SER A 331 -25.63 14.15 0.87
N VAL A 332 -25.17 13.23 0.00
CA VAL A 332 -25.59 11.81 0.00
C VAL A 332 -24.75 11.05 1.02
N SER A 333 -23.43 11.07 0.87
CA SER A 333 -22.51 10.40 1.79
C SER A 333 -22.29 11.15 3.10
N LYS A 334 -22.78 12.40 3.20
CA LYS A 334 -22.54 13.31 4.33
C LYS A 334 -21.05 13.56 4.60
N THR A 335 -20.24 13.53 3.57
CA THR A 335 -18.79 13.72 3.67
C THR A 335 -18.39 15.14 3.27
N LEU A 336 -17.76 15.85 4.18
CA LEU A 336 -17.07 17.10 3.93
C LEU A 336 -15.61 16.79 3.62
N SER A 337 -15.16 17.13 2.42
CA SER A 337 -13.76 17.01 2.00
C SER A 337 -13.14 18.38 1.84
N TRP A 338 -12.02 18.63 2.52
CA TRP A 338 -11.26 19.87 2.42
C TRP A 338 -9.85 19.59 1.94
N ASP A 339 -9.55 19.99 0.70
CA ASP A 339 -8.22 19.91 0.12
C ASP A 339 -7.45 21.19 0.45
N VAL A 340 -6.54 21.09 1.39
CA VAL A 340 -5.68 22.19 1.88
C VAL A 340 -4.46 22.37 0.99
N GLY A 341 -3.95 21.27 0.41
CA GLY A 341 -2.70 21.25 -0.34
C GLY A 341 -1.48 21.31 0.58
N ARG A 342 -0.64 22.31 0.44
CA ARG A 342 0.58 22.54 1.22
C ARG A 342 0.31 23.48 2.40
N ILE A 343 0.72 23.11 3.61
CA ILE A 343 0.57 23.98 4.78
C ILE A 343 1.61 25.12 4.73
N ASP A 344 1.12 26.35 4.77
CA ASP A 344 1.95 27.52 5.03
C ASP A 344 2.02 27.78 6.54
N VAL A 345 3.24 27.68 7.10
CA VAL A 345 3.47 27.86 8.54
C VAL A 345 3.23 29.31 8.98
N SER A 346 3.36 30.28 8.07
CA SER A 346 3.12 31.69 8.35
C SER A 346 1.64 32.02 8.53
N LYS A 347 0.76 31.27 7.85
CA LYS A 347 -0.69 31.43 7.90
C LYS A 347 -1.36 30.06 7.95
N LEU A 348 -1.63 29.57 9.15
CA LEU A 348 -2.23 28.26 9.33
C LEU A 348 -3.55 28.11 8.58
N PRO A 349 -3.75 27.01 7.84
CA PRO A 349 -5.01 26.72 7.17
C PRO A 349 -6.15 26.61 8.19
N ASN A 350 -7.23 27.34 7.90
CA ASN A 350 -8.45 27.34 8.69
C ASN A 350 -9.67 27.33 7.77
N ILE A 351 -10.67 26.56 8.14
CA ILE A 351 -12.00 26.53 7.51
C ILE A 351 -13.06 26.74 8.57
N ARG A 352 -13.97 27.68 8.36
CA ARG A 352 -15.05 27.99 9.30
C ARG A 352 -16.34 28.34 8.59
N GLY A 353 -17.48 28.13 9.26
CA GLY A 353 -18.76 28.51 8.74
C GLY A 353 -19.94 27.88 9.45
N SER A 354 -21.08 27.89 8.79
CA SER A 354 -22.35 27.38 9.29
C SER A 354 -22.68 26.03 8.66
N VAL A 355 -23.37 25.22 9.42
CA VAL A 355 -23.86 23.89 9.03
C VAL A 355 -25.37 23.88 9.20
N SER A 356 -26.09 23.67 8.11
CA SER A 356 -27.56 23.56 8.11
C SER A 356 -27.99 22.16 8.54
N ILE A 357 -28.93 22.07 9.46
CA ILE A 357 -29.46 20.80 9.99
C ILE A 357 -30.95 20.67 9.70
N THR A 358 -31.45 19.44 9.76
CA THR A 358 -32.88 19.12 9.64
C THR A 358 -33.65 19.72 10.82
N PRO A 359 -34.71 20.52 10.59
CA PRO A 359 -35.53 21.08 11.66
C PRO A 359 -36.13 19.97 12.56
N GLY A 360 -36.20 20.25 13.87
CA GLY A 360 -36.80 19.31 14.84
C GLY A 360 -35.90 18.18 15.33
N THR A 361 -34.62 18.16 14.96
CA THR A 361 -33.67 17.16 15.46
C THR A 361 -33.34 17.45 16.92
N THR A 362 -33.77 16.58 17.84
CA THR A 362 -33.59 16.75 19.29
C THR A 362 -32.39 15.99 19.87
N ASN A 363 -31.91 14.95 19.19
CA ASN A 363 -30.81 14.14 19.66
C ASN A 363 -29.73 14.03 18.59
N ILE A 364 -28.61 14.70 18.80
CA ILE A 364 -27.49 14.69 17.85
C ILE A 364 -26.34 13.99 18.55
N ASP A 365 -26.27 12.67 18.36
CA ASP A 365 -25.07 11.90 18.67
C ASP A 365 -23.98 12.28 17.66
N ALA A 366 -23.34 13.40 17.90
CA ALA A 366 -22.30 13.93 17.02
C ALA A 366 -20.95 13.73 17.70
N ASN A 367 -20.33 12.59 17.44
CA ASN A 367 -18.90 12.41 17.61
C ASN A 367 -18.25 12.25 16.22
N PRO A 368 -18.23 13.33 15.41
CA PRO A 368 -17.63 13.25 14.11
C PRO A 368 -16.13 12.99 14.24
N SER A 369 -15.55 12.31 13.25
CA SER A 369 -14.13 12.11 13.15
C SER A 369 -13.61 12.70 11.85
N VAL A 370 -12.41 13.22 11.91
CA VAL A 370 -11.68 13.77 10.75
C VAL A 370 -10.61 12.76 10.37
N ASN A 371 -10.70 12.22 9.16
CA ASN A 371 -9.62 11.47 8.54
C ASN A 371 -8.69 12.45 7.83
N VAL A 372 -7.39 12.28 8.01
CA VAL A 372 -6.40 13.21 7.50
C VAL A 372 -5.41 12.48 6.62
N GLN A 373 -5.17 13.04 5.45
CA GLN A 373 -4.10 12.65 4.54
C GLN A 373 -3.05 13.74 4.52
N PHE A 374 -1.79 13.37 4.51
CA PHE A 374 -0.65 14.28 4.37
C PHE A 374 0.60 13.56 3.90
N GLN A 375 1.57 14.33 3.45
CA GLN A 375 2.89 13.84 3.06
C GLN A 375 3.97 14.81 3.50
N ILE A 376 5.10 14.30 4.02
CA ILE A 376 6.25 15.10 4.43
C ILE A 376 7.50 14.49 3.80
N SER A 377 8.11 15.24 2.91
CA SER A 377 9.33 14.81 2.23
C SER A 377 10.56 15.09 3.11
N GLN A 378 11.60 14.25 2.93
CA GLN A 378 12.88 14.33 3.65
C GLN A 378 12.75 14.18 5.19
N LEU A 379 11.75 13.46 5.64
CA LEU A 379 11.52 13.15 7.05
C LEU A 379 11.11 11.67 7.20
N ALA A 380 11.76 10.96 8.13
CA ALA A 380 11.25 9.76 8.77
C ALA A 380 10.83 10.17 10.17
N VAL A 381 9.53 10.08 10.47
CA VAL A 381 8.96 10.59 11.72
C VAL A 381 9.42 9.80 12.94
N SER A 382 9.81 8.54 12.76
CA SER A 382 10.46 7.72 13.79
C SER A 382 11.86 8.22 14.17
N GLY A 383 12.46 9.10 13.37
CA GLY A 383 13.86 9.47 13.48
C GLY A 383 14.82 8.44 12.87
N LEU A 384 14.31 7.44 12.16
CA LEU A 384 15.16 6.46 11.47
C LEU A 384 16.08 7.14 10.48
N LYS A 385 17.36 6.79 10.53
CA LYS A 385 18.40 7.27 9.61
C LYS A 385 19.30 6.14 9.17
N VAL A 386 19.55 6.07 7.87
CA VAL A 386 20.63 5.24 7.33
C VAL A 386 21.95 5.84 7.74
N ASN A 387 22.78 5.05 8.39
CA ASN A 387 24.11 5.47 8.85
C ASN A 387 25.16 5.29 7.74
N ARG A 388 25.16 4.09 7.14
CA ARG A 388 26.19 3.73 6.15
C ARG A 388 25.61 2.81 5.09
N LEU A 389 26.07 3.01 3.85
CA LEU A 389 25.73 2.17 2.71
C LEU A 389 27.01 1.89 1.92
N ASP A 390 27.52 0.67 2.04
CA ASP A 390 28.73 0.23 1.36
C ASP A 390 28.42 -0.81 0.28
N MET A 391 29.30 -0.88 -0.71
CA MET A 391 29.26 -1.86 -1.78
C MET A 391 30.59 -2.57 -1.89
N TYR A 392 30.55 -3.87 -2.06
CA TYR A 392 31.70 -4.76 -2.21
C TYR A 392 31.55 -5.60 -3.48
N GLY A 393 32.62 -6.23 -3.90
CA GLY A 393 32.63 -7.18 -5.02
C GLY A 393 32.79 -6.56 -6.40
N GLU A 394 32.58 -5.26 -6.56
CA GLU A 394 32.68 -4.56 -7.84
C GLU A 394 33.70 -3.40 -7.80
N LYS A 395 34.32 -3.10 -8.94
CA LYS A 395 35.38 -2.08 -9.00
C LYS A 395 34.87 -0.65 -9.26
N TYR A 396 33.63 -0.50 -9.74
CA TYR A 396 33.05 0.81 -10.02
C TYR A 396 32.49 1.45 -8.74
N LYS A 397 32.36 2.77 -8.74
CA LYS A 397 31.76 3.54 -7.66
C LYS A 397 30.36 3.99 -8.09
N PRO A 398 29.28 3.41 -7.52
CA PRO A 398 27.93 3.77 -7.89
C PRO A 398 27.50 5.09 -7.27
N PHE A 399 26.54 5.75 -7.89
CA PHE A 399 25.73 6.75 -7.18
C PHE A 399 24.80 6.04 -6.17
N LYS A 400 24.74 6.58 -4.96
CA LYS A 400 23.89 6.03 -3.87
C LYS A 400 23.03 7.16 -3.31
N GLY A 401 21.71 7.00 -3.34
CA GLY A 401 20.76 7.96 -2.82
C GLY A 401 19.83 7.33 -1.78
N VAL A 402 19.59 8.04 -0.68
CA VAL A 402 18.58 7.68 0.31
C VAL A 402 17.59 8.81 0.42
N LYS A 403 16.30 8.51 0.29
CA LYS A 403 15.22 9.46 0.50
C LYS A 403 14.35 9.01 1.65
N TYR A 404 13.78 9.98 2.35
CA TYR A 404 12.83 9.75 3.43
C TYR A 404 11.50 10.38 3.09
N LEU A 405 10.43 9.67 3.39
CA LEU A 405 9.07 10.11 3.15
C LEU A 405 8.19 9.65 4.31
N THR A 406 7.50 10.58 4.95
CA THR A 406 6.40 10.26 5.87
C THR A 406 5.08 10.60 5.23
N LYS A 407 4.10 9.72 5.34
CA LYS A 407 2.72 9.96 4.89
C LYS A 407 1.72 9.46 5.93
N ALA A 408 0.50 9.96 5.83
CA ALA A 408 -0.59 9.44 6.64
C ALA A 408 -0.96 8.03 6.16
N GLY A 409 -1.11 7.12 7.09
CA GLY A 409 -1.86 5.88 6.93
C GLY A 409 -3.32 6.10 7.36
N LYS A 410 -3.80 5.31 8.32
CA LYS A 410 -5.10 5.51 8.96
C LYS A 410 -5.00 6.57 10.05
N PHE A 411 -5.05 7.84 9.67
CA PHE A 411 -4.88 8.96 10.60
C PHE A 411 -6.23 9.62 10.90
N GLN A 412 -6.71 9.48 12.13
CA GLN A 412 -8.02 9.93 12.57
C GLN A 412 -7.94 10.85 13.78
N VAL A 413 -8.68 11.95 13.75
CA VAL A 413 -8.88 12.86 14.88
C VAL A 413 -10.36 12.85 15.27
N ARG A 414 -10.68 12.52 16.52
CA ARG A 414 -12.04 12.53 17.07
C ARG A 414 -12.38 13.94 17.55
N MET A 415 -13.62 14.37 17.29
CA MET A 415 -14.09 15.73 17.62
C MET A 415 -15.07 15.71 18.79
#